data_fd883dfb3f2c4b7d355b3c3d320f9cce
#
_entry.id   fd883dfb3f2c4b7d355b3c3d320f9cce
#
_cell.length_a   1.000
_cell.length_b   1.000
_cell.length_c   1.000
_cell.angle_alpha   90.00
_cell.angle_beta   90.00
_cell.angle_gamma   90.00
#
_symmetry.space_group_name_H-M   'P 1'
#
loop_
_entity.id
_entity.type
_entity.pdbx_description
1 polymer ?
#
loop_
_entity_poly.entity_id
_entity_poly.type
_entity_poly.pdbx_seq_one_letter_code
_entity_poly.pdbx_strand_id
1 'polypeptide(L)'
;RKKVVNKGTDPKSLVTISWIEDDVTYSAEKELQMKALGEILTIKLIEKLREEEGGVYGAGARGNFSKIPYGEASFSISFPCGPENVDKLVEASLSEVEKIKKEGPTDKDLAKVKETFLLQHKENMKQNKYWLSSMVTAAKEKRDASKMLDFEKAVEALNKKDIQKMANNILDKDYLLGILMPEEQK
;
A
#
# COMPACT_ATOMS: atom_id res chain seq x y z
N ARG A 1 12.37 13.70 2.18
CA ARG A 1 12.41 14.87 1.25
C ARG A 1 10.99 15.37 1.00
N LYS A 2 10.75 16.71 0.98
CA LYS A 2 9.43 17.34 0.73
C LYS A 2 9.46 18.12 -0.59
N LYS A 3 8.44 17.92 -1.44
CA LYS A 3 8.21 18.69 -2.66
C LYS A 3 6.76 19.18 -2.67
N VAL A 4 6.58 20.48 -2.80
CA VAL A 4 5.27 21.13 -2.98
C VAL A 4 5.18 21.66 -4.39
N VAL A 5 4.03 21.45 -5.03
CA VAL A 5 3.70 21.96 -6.36
C VAL A 5 2.35 22.67 -6.25
N ASN A 6 2.29 23.92 -6.69
CA ASN A 6 1.04 24.69 -6.72
C ASN A 6 0.49 24.66 -8.15
N LYS A 7 -0.69 24.06 -8.34
CA LYS A 7 -1.35 23.99 -9.64
C LYS A 7 -2.84 23.68 -9.49
N GLY A 8 -3.65 24.37 -10.29
CA GLY A 8 -5.10 24.23 -10.27
C GLY A 8 -5.77 25.25 -9.35
N THR A 9 -7.05 25.50 -9.59
CA THR A 9 -7.84 26.54 -8.91
C THR A 9 -8.81 26.00 -7.87
N ASP A 10 -9.08 24.67 -7.89
CA ASP A 10 -9.95 24.03 -6.90
C ASP A 10 -9.28 24.04 -5.52
N PRO A 11 -10.04 24.31 -4.44
CA PRO A 11 -9.50 24.31 -3.07
C PRO A 11 -9.29 22.87 -2.56
N LYS A 12 -8.47 22.10 -3.29
CA LYS A 12 -8.14 20.71 -3.00
C LYS A 12 -6.65 20.48 -3.10
N SER A 13 -6.13 19.70 -2.17
CA SER A 13 -4.75 19.22 -2.18
C SER A 13 -4.71 17.71 -2.33
N LEU A 14 -3.64 17.21 -2.94
CA LEU A 14 -3.33 15.79 -2.99
C LEU A 14 -1.99 15.57 -2.29
N VAL A 15 -2.00 14.69 -1.31
CA VAL A 15 -0.79 14.27 -0.59
C VAL A 15 -0.39 12.88 -1.06
N THR A 16 0.90 12.68 -1.27
CA THR A 16 1.51 11.37 -1.51
C THR A 16 2.77 11.25 -0.68
N ILE A 17 2.86 10.19 0.13
CA ILE A 17 4.04 9.82 0.91
C ILE A 17 4.56 8.52 0.30
N SER A 18 5.82 8.49 -0.16
CA SER A 18 6.37 7.34 -0.89
C SER A 18 7.71 6.90 -0.32
N TRP A 19 7.88 5.60 -0.16
CA TRP A 19 9.13 4.92 0.15
C TRP A 19 9.51 4.06 -1.04
N ILE A 20 10.78 4.07 -1.42
CA ILE A 20 11.30 3.33 -2.57
C ILE A 20 12.62 2.70 -2.14
N GLU A 21 12.81 1.44 -2.49
CA GLU A 21 14.03 0.69 -2.26
C GLU A 21 14.38 -0.11 -3.52
N ASP A 22 15.56 0.12 -4.05
CA ASP A 22 16.12 -0.56 -5.22
C ASP A 22 16.94 -1.78 -4.78
N ASP A 23 17.26 -2.65 -5.75
CA ASP A 23 18.12 -3.83 -5.59
C ASP A 23 17.62 -4.84 -4.54
N VAL A 24 16.31 -4.92 -4.36
CA VAL A 24 15.70 -5.87 -3.44
C VAL A 24 15.54 -7.26 -4.05
N THR A 25 15.80 -8.29 -3.27
CA THR A 25 15.53 -9.67 -3.68
C THR A 25 14.03 -9.95 -3.67
N TYR A 26 13.44 -10.10 -4.86
CA TYR A 26 12.03 -10.43 -5.03
C TYR A 26 11.69 -11.83 -4.51
N SER A 27 10.54 -11.95 -3.86
CA SER A 27 9.83 -13.22 -3.66
C SER A 27 8.32 -13.00 -3.69
N ALA A 28 7.56 -13.99 -4.14
CA ALA A 28 6.09 -13.94 -4.17
C ALA A 28 5.49 -13.76 -2.76
N GLU A 29 6.16 -14.31 -1.74
CA GLU A 29 5.79 -14.14 -0.34
C GLU A 29 5.92 -12.67 0.10
N LYS A 30 7.07 -12.03 -0.18
CA LYS A 30 7.27 -10.60 0.12
C LYS A 30 6.29 -9.72 -0.63
N GLU A 31 5.99 -10.04 -1.89
CA GLU A 31 4.98 -9.32 -2.67
C GLU A 31 3.60 -9.41 -2.00
N LEU A 32 3.20 -10.60 -1.52
CA LEU A 32 1.94 -10.79 -0.81
C LEU A 32 1.92 -10.07 0.53
N GLN A 33 3.00 -10.14 1.31
CA GLN A 33 3.16 -9.40 2.57
C GLN A 33 3.07 -7.88 2.34
N MET A 34 3.68 -7.37 1.28
CA MET A 34 3.63 -5.96 0.91
C MET A 34 2.21 -5.50 0.54
N LYS A 35 1.48 -6.32 -0.22
CA LYS A 35 0.06 -6.08 -0.53
C LYS A 35 -0.80 -6.09 0.74
N ALA A 36 -0.58 -7.07 1.61
CA ALA A 36 -1.31 -7.15 2.88
C ALA A 36 -1.04 -5.93 3.79
N LEU A 37 0.20 -5.45 3.87
CA LEU A 37 0.55 -4.23 4.57
C LEU A 37 -0.20 -3.01 3.99
N GLY A 38 -0.31 -2.90 2.67
CA GLY A 38 -1.05 -1.84 1.99
C GLY A 38 -2.53 -1.84 2.36
N GLU A 39 -3.18 -3.00 2.32
CA GLU A 39 -4.59 -3.13 2.70
C GLU A 39 -4.83 -2.82 4.19
N ILE A 40 -3.97 -3.30 5.08
CA ILE A 40 -4.05 -3.04 6.52
C ILE A 40 -3.89 -1.54 6.80
N LEU A 41 -2.88 -0.89 6.22
CA LEU A 41 -2.70 0.54 6.38
C LEU A 41 -3.84 1.34 5.75
N THR A 42 -4.42 0.90 4.64
CA THR A 42 -5.63 1.53 4.06
C THR A 42 -6.77 1.53 5.07
N ILE A 43 -7.03 0.40 5.75
CA ILE A 43 -8.05 0.31 6.79
C ILE A 43 -7.76 1.33 7.90
N LYS A 44 -6.53 1.38 8.42
CA LYS A 44 -6.14 2.27 9.51
C LYS A 44 -6.19 3.75 9.11
N LEU A 45 -5.77 4.07 7.90
CA LEU A 45 -5.83 5.44 7.39
C LEU A 45 -7.28 5.91 7.19
N ILE A 46 -8.19 5.05 6.73
CA ILE A 46 -9.61 5.40 6.62
C ILE A 46 -10.19 5.65 8.02
N GLU A 47 -9.96 4.75 8.98
CA GLU A 47 -10.37 4.93 10.37
C GLU A 47 -9.84 6.26 10.95
N LYS A 48 -8.55 6.54 10.78
CA LYS A 48 -7.89 7.73 11.35
C LYS A 48 -8.25 9.01 10.61
N LEU A 49 -8.02 9.07 9.29
CA LEU A 49 -8.11 10.34 8.55
C LEU A 49 -9.54 10.73 8.20
N ARG A 50 -10.42 9.76 7.96
CA ARG A 50 -11.80 10.01 7.56
C ARG A 50 -12.73 10.04 8.75
N GLU A 51 -12.68 9.03 9.63
CA GLU A 51 -13.67 8.86 10.71
C GLU A 51 -13.32 9.68 11.94
N GLU A 52 -12.04 9.75 12.35
CA GLU A 52 -11.62 10.52 13.51
C GLU A 52 -11.32 11.99 13.19
N GLU A 53 -10.57 12.26 12.12
CA GLU A 53 -10.14 13.62 11.78
C GLU A 53 -11.13 14.36 10.86
N GLY A 54 -11.96 13.62 10.12
CA GLY A 54 -12.97 14.19 9.20
C GLY A 54 -12.38 14.98 8.01
N GLY A 55 -11.08 14.83 7.75
CA GLY A 55 -10.33 15.68 6.82
C GLY A 55 -10.23 15.16 5.39
N VAL A 56 -10.71 13.93 5.11
CA VAL A 56 -10.62 13.30 3.78
C VAL A 56 -11.90 12.58 3.38
N TYR A 57 -12.15 12.44 2.09
CA TYR A 57 -13.19 11.54 1.56
C TYR A 57 -12.71 10.09 1.51
N GLY A 58 -11.43 9.86 1.42
CA GLY A 58 -10.79 8.55 1.41
C GLY A 58 -9.28 8.66 1.44
N ALA A 59 -8.64 7.59 1.89
CA ALA A 59 -7.21 7.43 1.90
C ALA A 59 -6.87 6.03 1.45
N GLY A 60 -5.69 5.83 0.87
CA GLY A 60 -5.21 4.53 0.45
C GLY A 60 -3.72 4.37 0.67
N ALA A 61 -3.32 3.15 0.96
CA ALA A 61 -1.94 2.74 1.01
C ALA A 61 -1.72 1.58 0.03
N ARG A 62 -0.61 1.61 -0.68
CA ARG A 62 -0.29 0.58 -1.67
C ARG A 62 1.18 0.21 -1.60
N GLY A 63 1.43 -1.09 -1.46
CA GLY A 63 2.74 -1.66 -1.59
C GLY A 63 2.90 -2.40 -2.91
N ASN A 64 4.06 -2.26 -3.53
CA ASN A 64 4.46 -2.94 -4.74
C ASN A 64 5.84 -3.58 -4.56
N PHE A 65 6.02 -4.77 -5.13
CA PHE A 65 7.28 -5.49 -5.15
C PHE A 65 7.52 -6.00 -6.55
N SER A 66 8.46 -5.43 -7.28
CA SER A 66 8.75 -5.74 -8.67
C SER A 66 10.01 -6.57 -8.81
N LYS A 67 10.01 -7.53 -9.74
CA LYS A 67 11.17 -8.33 -10.12
C LYS A 67 11.90 -7.76 -11.33
N ILE A 68 11.17 -7.11 -12.22
CA ILE A 68 11.65 -6.70 -13.55
C ILE A 68 11.40 -5.21 -13.74
N PRO A 69 12.36 -4.45 -14.26
CA PRO A 69 13.66 -4.87 -14.84
C PRO A 69 14.73 -5.24 -13.80
N TYR A 70 14.62 -4.76 -12.58
CA TYR A 70 15.43 -5.08 -11.41
C TYR A 70 14.52 -5.19 -10.17
N GLY A 71 15.03 -5.74 -9.10
CA GLY A 71 14.26 -5.85 -7.84
C GLY A 71 14.00 -4.47 -7.26
N GLU A 72 12.73 -4.07 -7.19
CA GLU A 72 12.30 -2.81 -6.59
C GLU A 72 11.15 -3.07 -5.61
N ALA A 73 11.21 -2.43 -4.46
CA ALA A 73 10.10 -2.35 -3.52
C ALA A 73 9.67 -0.89 -3.38
N SER A 74 8.38 -0.63 -3.47
CA SER A 74 7.83 0.69 -3.24
C SER A 74 6.56 0.62 -2.39
N PHE A 75 6.38 1.63 -1.56
CA PHE A 75 5.18 1.79 -0.76
C PHE A 75 4.71 3.24 -0.83
N SER A 76 3.42 3.45 -0.99
CA SER A 76 2.87 4.80 -1.04
C SER A 76 1.58 4.91 -0.25
N ILE A 77 1.41 6.05 0.41
CA ILE A 77 0.16 6.50 1.02
C ILE A 77 -0.30 7.71 0.23
N SER A 78 -1.58 7.76 -0.14
CA SER A 78 -2.13 8.92 -0.86
C SER A 78 -3.54 9.23 -0.40
N PHE A 79 -3.83 10.53 -0.26
CA PHE A 79 -5.15 11.03 0.09
C PHE A 79 -5.38 12.45 -0.41
N PRO A 80 -6.60 12.77 -0.91
CA PRO A 80 -7.02 14.14 -1.16
C PRO A 80 -7.53 14.78 0.13
N CYS A 81 -7.28 16.08 0.32
CA CYS A 81 -7.78 16.84 1.47
C CYS A 81 -7.93 18.33 1.16
N GLY A 82 -8.50 19.10 2.08
CA GLY A 82 -8.43 20.55 2.04
C GLY A 82 -6.99 21.05 2.28
N PRO A 83 -6.57 22.16 1.64
CA PRO A 83 -5.21 22.69 1.79
C PRO A 83 -4.82 22.95 3.25
N GLU A 84 -5.77 23.37 4.06
CA GLU A 84 -5.62 23.68 5.48
C GLU A 84 -5.36 22.45 6.36
N ASN A 85 -5.71 21.26 5.87
CA ASN A 85 -5.59 20.00 6.61
C ASN A 85 -4.32 19.20 6.27
N VAL A 86 -3.52 19.64 5.29
CA VAL A 86 -2.39 18.87 4.74
C VAL A 86 -1.41 18.44 5.83
N ASP A 87 -0.87 19.37 6.60
CA ASP A 87 0.16 19.06 7.58
C ASP A 87 -0.38 18.16 8.71
N LYS A 88 -1.59 18.43 9.19
CA LYS A 88 -2.27 17.62 10.21
C LYS A 88 -2.46 16.17 9.75
N LEU A 89 -2.93 15.98 8.52
CA LEU A 89 -3.22 14.64 8.00
C LEU A 89 -1.96 13.88 7.60
N VAL A 90 -0.90 14.58 7.20
CA VAL A 90 0.43 13.97 7.02
C VAL A 90 0.95 13.41 8.34
N GLU A 91 0.89 14.19 9.42
CA GLU A 91 1.30 13.75 10.76
C GLU A 91 0.48 12.57 11.25
N ALA A 92 -0.84 12.62 11.09
CA ALA A 92 -1.74 11.53 11.45
C ALA A 92 -1.43 10.24 10.65
N SER A 93 -1.13 10.36 9.35
CA SER A 93 -0.75 9.22 8.51
C SER A 93 0.55 8.58 8.97
N LEU A 94 1.57 9.39 9.24
CA LEU A 94 2.86 8.90 9.72
C LEU A 94 2.74 8.28 11.14
N SER A 95 1.84 8.78 11.97
CA SER A 95 1.54 8.17 13.27
C SER A 95 0.99 6.75 13.12
N GLU A 96 0.09 6.50 12.15
CA GLU A 96 -0.40 5.14 11.88
C GLU A 96 0.69 4.23 11.32
N VAL A 97 1.61 4.74 10.50
CA VAL A 97 2.81 4.01 10.05
C VAL A 97 3.65 3.59 11.25
N GLU A 98 3.93 4.49 12.19
CA GLU A 98 4.74 4.17 13.38
C GLU A 98 4.03 3.15 14.29
N LYS A 99 2.71 3.20 14.43
CA LYS A 99 1.95 2.19 15.16
C LYS A 99 2.11 0.79 14.55
N ILE A 100 1.95 0.65 13.24
CA ILE A 100 2.11 -0.64 12.55
C ILE A 100 3.55 -1.16 12.68
N LYS A 101 4.56 -0.29 12.58
CA LYS A 101 5.97 -0.66 12.81
C LYS A 101 6.19 -1.18 14.23
N LYS A 102 5.63 -0.51 15.23
CA LYS A 102 5.85 -0.82 16.64
C LYS A 102 5.02 -2.01 17.13
N GLU A 103 3.76 -2.07 16.79
CA GLU A 103 2.78 -3.00 17.36
C GLU A 103 2.37 -4.12 16.40
N GLY A 104 2.59 -3.93 15.09
CA GLY A 104 2.06 -4.80 14.04
C GLY A 104 0.55 -4.59 13.84
N PRO A 105 -0.06 -5.34 12.91
CA PRO A 105 -1.49 -5.30 12.68
C PRO A 105 -2.26 -5.99 13.80
N THR A 106 -3.54 -5.62 13.99
CA THR A 106 -4.43 -6.37 14.87
C THR A 106 -4.86 -7.70 14.23
N ASP A 107 -5.28 -8.66 15.03
CA ASP A 107 -5.81 -9.93 14.52
C ASP A 107 -7.05 -9.69 13.65
N LYS A 108 -7.89 -8.73 14.01
CA LYS A 108 -9.09 -8.33 13.28
C LYS A 108 -8.74 -7.79 11.89
N ASP A 109 -7.76 -6.90 11.78
CA ASP A 109 -7.35 -6.31 10.50
C ASP A 109 -6.74 -7.37 9.59
N LEU A 110 -5.86 -8.22 10.13
CA LEU A 110 -5.26 -9.30 9.36
C LEU A 110 -6.31 -10.31 8.86
N ALA A 111 -7.26 -10.69 9.71
CA ALA A 111 -8.34 -11.60 9.33
C ALA A 111 -9.20 -10.99 8.19
N LYS A 112 -9.56 -9.71 8.28
CA LYS A 112 -10.31 -8.99 7.25
C LYS A 112 -9.57 -8.95 5.92
N VAL A 113 -8.26 -8.69 5.94
CA VAL A 113 -7.44 -8.67 4.72
C VAL A 113 -7.32 -10.06 4.10
N LYS A 114 -7.12 -11.11 4.89
CA LYS A 114 -7.12 -12.50 4.40
C LYS A 114 -8.44 -12.85 3.73
N GLU A 115 -9.56 -12.56 4.37
CA GLU A 115 -10.89 -12.80 3.80
C GLU A 115 -11.07 -12.06 2.47
N THR A 116 -10.69 -10.79 2.41
CA THR A 116 -10.75 -9.99 1.18
C THR A 116 -9.93 -10.62 0.06
N PHE A 117 -8.70 -11.04 0.34
CA PHE A 117 -7.82 -11.67 -0.66
C PHE A 117 -8.38 -13.00 -1.17
N LEU A 118 -8.89 -13.84 -0.28
CA LEU A 118 -9.49 -15.12 -0.66
C LEU A 118 -10.76 -14.93 -1.51
N LEU A 119 -11.62 -13.98 -1.13
CA LEU A 119 -12.82 -13.65 -1.90
C LEU A 119 -12.47 -13.12 -3.30
N GLN A 120 -11.54 -12.15 -3.37
CA GLN A 120 -11.07 -11.61 -4.66
C GLN A 120 -10.43 -12.68 -5.53
N HIS A 121 -9.61 -13.55 -4.95
CA HIS A 121 -9.00 -14.67 -5.68
C HIS A 121 -10.07 -15.59 -6.28
N LYS A 122 -11.06 -16.00 -5.50
CA LYS A 122 -12.18 -16.84 -5.94
C LYS A 122 -12.95 -16.19 -7.10
N GLU A 123 -13.21 -14.90 -7.06
CA GLU A 123 -13.88 -14.19 -8.14
C GLU A 123 -12.98 -14.05 -9.38
N ASN A 124 -11.69 -13.76 -9.18
CA ASN A 124 -10.72 -13.64 -10.26
C ASN A 124 -10.52 -14.97 -11.01
N MET A 125 -10.54 -16.09 -10.31
CA MET A 125 -10.40 -17.44 -10.92
C MET A 125 -11.52 -17.76 -11.94
N LYS A 126 -12.65 -17.06 -11.89
CA LYS A 126 -13.74 -17.19 -12.88
C LYS A 126 -13.45 -16.39 -14.16
N GLN A 127 -12.40 -15.54 -14.19
CA GLN A 127 -12.13 -14.61 -15.27
C GLN A 127 -10.97 -15.10 -16.15
N ASN A 128 -11.20 -15.29 -17.44
CA ASN A 128 -10.14 -15.65 -18.42
C ASN A 128 -8.95 -14.68 -18.38
N LYS A 129 -9.22 -13.39 -18.20
CA LYS A 129 -8.17 -12.36 -18.11
C LYS A 129 -7.21 -12.63 -16.95
N TYR A 130 -7.70 -13.14 -15.83
CA TYR A 130 -6.85 -13.45 -14.67
C TYR A 130 -5.87 -14.59 -14.99
N TRP A 131 -6.34 -15.67 -15.62
CA TRP A 131 -5.51 -16.77 -16.04
C TRP A 131 -4.44 -16.33 -17.05
N LEU A 132 -4.88 -15.62 -18.09
CA LEU A 132 -3.96 -15.12 -19.12
C LEU A 132 -2.88 -14.22 -18.52
N SER A 133 -3.24 -13.22 -17.72
CA SER A 133 -2.26 -12.31 -17.12
C SER A 133 -1.31 -13.01 -16.15
N SER A 134 -1.81 -13.99 -15.38
CA SER A 134 -0.96 -14.79 -14.47
C SER A 134 0.04 -15.65 -15.24
N MET A 135 -0.37 -16.29 -16.33
CA MET A 135 0.52 -17.09 -17.19
C MET A 135 1.57 -16.21 -17.89
N VAL A 136 1.16 -15.06 -18.43
CA VAL A 136 2.07 -14.10 -19.08
C VAL A 136 3.10 -13.57 -18.07
N THR A 137 2.66 -13.23 -16.86
CA THR A 137 3.57 -12.77 -15.81
C THR A 137 4.53 -13.87 -15.39
N ALA A 138 4.04 -15.10 -15.20
CA ALA A 138 4.91 -16.23 -14.88
C ALA A 138 5.96 -16.49 -15.94
N ALA A 139 5.58 -16.46 -17.23
CA ALA A 139 6.50 -16.63 -18.36
C ALA A 139 7.54 -15.49 -18.40
N LYS A 140 7.10 -14.23 -18.26
CA LYS A 140 7.98 -13.05 -18.24
C LYS A 140 9.00 -13.11 -17.11
N GLU A 141 8.59 -13.55 -15.95
CA GLU A 141 9.41 -13.64 -14.74
C GLU A 141 10.18 -14.97 -14.62
N LYS A 142 10.01 -15.88 -15.57
CA LYS A 142 10.62 -17.23 -15.59
C LYS A 142 10.31 -18.01 -14.30
N ARG A 143 9.05 -17.99 -13.88
CA ARG A 143 8.55 -18.75 -12.72
C ARG A 143 7.49 -19.77 -13.11
N ASP A 144 7.29 -20.76 -12.25
CA ASP A 144 6.26 -21.77 -12.45
C ASP A 144 4.85 -21.16 -12.35
N ALA A 145 4.09 -21.25 -13.44
CA ALA A 145 2.72 -20.72 -13.50
C ALA A 145 1.75 -21.46 -12.57
N SER A 146 2.02 -22.74 -12.23
CA SER A 146 1.17 -23.52 -11.32
C SER A 146 1.13 -22.93 -9.89
N LYS A 147 2.13 -22.12 -9.52
CA LYS A 147 2.20 -21.44 -8.21
C LYS A 147 1.03 -20.48 -7.94
N MET A 148 0.33 -20.04 -8.97
CA MET A 148 -0.92 -19.28 -8.78
C MET A 148 -1.98 -20.08 -8.01
N LEU A 149 -1.96 -21.41 -8.08
CA LEU A 149 -2.89 -22.30 -7.37
C LEU A 149 -2.56 -22.43 -5.87
N ASP A 150 -1.36 -22.04 -5.45
CA ASP A 150 -0.95 -22.03 -4.04
C ASP A 150 -1.35 -20.74 -3.32
N PHE A 151 -2.03 -19.79 -4.00
CA PHE A 151 -2.34 -18.47 -3.46
C PHE A 151 -3.14 -18.54 -2.15
N GLU A 152 -4.15 -19.41 -2.07
CA GLU A 152 -4.96 -19.56 -0.85
C GLU A 152 -4.09 -19.97 0.34
N LYS A 153 -3.19 -20.95 0.15
CA LYS A 153 -2.24 -21.38 1.18
C LYS A 153 -1.29 -20.26 1.60
N ALA A 154 -0.83 -19.46 0.63
CA ALA A 154 0.04 -18.32 0.91
C ALA A 154 -0.68 -17.25 1.74
N VAL A 155 -1.96 -16.97 1.44
CA VAL A 155 -2.79 -16.03 2.22
C VAL A 155 -3.02 -16.57 3.64
N GLU A 156 -3.33 -17.84 3.79
CA GLU A 156 -3.51 -18.48 5.11
C GLU A 156 -2.24 -18.41 5.98
N ALA A 157 -1.07 -18.53 5.36
CA ALA A 157 0.23 -18.46 6.03
C ALA A 157 0.62 -17.05 6.49
N LEU A 158 -0.01 -15.98 5.97
CA LEU A 158 0.25 -14.61 6.43
C LEU A 158 0.07 -14.49 7.95
N ASN A 159 1.01 -13.85 8.61
CA ASN A 159 0.95 -13.61 10.04
C ASN A 159 1.37 -12.18 10.42
N LYS A 160 1.04 -11.76 11.62
CA LYS A 160 1.30 -10.39 12.09
C LYS A 160 2.77 -10.02 12.12
N LYS A 161 3.63 -10.96 12.50
CA LYS A 161 5.08 -10.73 12.63
C LYS A 161 5.71 -10.42 11.28
N ASP A 162 5.29 -11.15 10.23
CA ASP A 162 5.81 -10.94 8.88
C ASP A 162 5.37 -9.58 8.32
N ILE A 163 4.12 -9.18 8.58
CA ILE A 163 3.61 -7.85 8.18
C ILE A 163 4.35 -6.75 8.94
N GLN A 164 4.54 -6.89 10.25
CA GLN A 164 5.30 -5.95 11.06
C GLN A 164 6.76 -5.84 10.60
N LYS A 165 7.40 -6.97 10.30
CA LYS A 165 8.75 -6.99 9.75
C LYS A 165 8.82 -6.32 8.38
N MET A 166 7.83 -6.54 7.52
CA MET A 166 7.73 -5.87 6.22
C MET A 166 7.60 -4.36 6.40
N ALA A 167 6.74 -3.90 7.33
CA ALA A 167 6.59 -2.48 7.65
C ALA A 167 7.91 -1.86 8.11
N ASN A 168 8.63 -2.50 9.02
CA ASN A 168 9.93 -2.02 9.48
C ASN A 168 10.98 -2.00 8.36
N ASN A 169 10.96 -2.98 7.45
CA ASN A 169 11.93 -3.02 6.36
C ASN A 169 11.75 -1.90 5.34
N ILE A 170 10.49 -1.58 4.97
CA ILE A 170 10.23 -0.61 3.91
C ILE A 170 9.92 0.79 4.42
N LEU A 171 9.23 0.93 5.58
CA LEU A 171 8.75 2.21 6.07
C LEU A 171 9.71 2.87 7.08
N ASP A 172 10.82 2.22 7.44
CA ASP A 172 11.89 2.80 8.27
C ASP A 172 12.90 3.62 7.47
N LYS A 173 12.75 3.66 6.16
CA LYS A 173 13.59 4.41 5.24
C LYS A 173 13.15 5.88 5.11
N ASP A 174 14.02 6.69 4.53
CA ASP A 174 13.65 8.03 4.11
C ASP A 174 12.47 7.99 3.11
N TYR A 175 11.52 8.89 3.28
CA TYR A 175 10.39 9.01 2.37
C TYR A 175 10.41 10.30 1.56
N LEU A 176 9.71 10.28 0.45
CA LEU A 176 9.38 11.43 -0.37
C LEU A 176 7.96 11.88 -0.06
N LEU A 177 7.79 13.14 0.37
CA LEU A 177 6.50 13.76 0.58
C LEU A 177 6.20 14.69 -0.60
N GLY A 178 5.28 14.29 -1.46
CA GLY A 178 4.74 15.09 -2.55
C GLY A 178 3.41 15.72 -2.14
N ILE A 179 3.27 17.02 -2.35
CA ILE A 179 2.04 17.76 -2.05
C ILE A 179 1.68 18.59 -3.27
N LEU A 180 0.49 18.35 -3.83
CA LEU A 180 -0.13 19.22 -4.80
C LEU A 180 -1.07 20.16 -4.04
N MET A 181 -0.83 21.47 -4.13
CA MET A 181 -1.62 22.53 -3.55
C MET A 181 -2.33 23.34 -4.66
N PRO A 182 -3.47 23.97 -4.39
CA PRO A 182 -4.03 24.94 -5.34
C PRO A 182 -3.09 26.12 -5.55
N GLU A 183 -3.24 26.79 -6.68
CA GLU A 183 -2.58 28.08 -6.92
C GLU A 183 -3.16 29.15 -5.99
N GLU A 184 -2.32 30.06 -5.52
CA GLU A 184 -2.79 31.23 -4.78
C GLU A 184 -3.70 32.07 -5.70
N GLN A 185 -4.94 32.31 -5.29
CA GLN A 185 -5.80 33.25 -5.99
C GLN A 185 -5.19 34.65 -5.87
N LYS A 186 -4.77 35.19 -7.00
CA LYS A 186 -4.31 36.57 -7.10
C LYS A 186 -5.45 37.55 -6.93
#